data_2394fd8f070b9fb3c8b69749ba90f868
#
_entry.id   2394fd8f070b9fb3c8b69749ba90f868
#
_cell.length_a   1.000
_cell.length_b   1.000
_cell.length_c   1.000
_cell.angle_alpha   90.00
_cell.angle_beta   90.00
_cell.angle_gamma   90.00
#
_symmetry.space_group_name_H-M   'P 1'
#
loop_
_entity.id
_entity.type
_entity.pdbx_description
1 polymer ?
#
loop_
_entity_poly.entity_id
_entity_poly.type
_entity_poly.pdbx_seq_one_letter_code
_entity_poly.pdbx_strand_id
1 'polypeptide(L)'
;MTGAGEWVTVRVFPGSHRDAIPPALFAAGAQSVQELADSFVTHVHGQSVANEVVCAVTALGPDVRVETEPLPDVDWSEQWKHALGIQRLGALTIAPPWLAGDLDPARTVVIDPGMAFGTGDHATTRGVVRLLQKVIQQGDVVADLGAGSAVLAIAAAKLGAGRVAAIEIDPDAIGNATENVARNNVEDRVTVIEGDAAALVPLVAPIDVITANIISSVLLELLPAMHAALAPGGHAILSGILSSERDMMLSAVSGDWRVVDEDSEDTWWSATIAPR
;
A
#
# COMPACT_ATOMS: atom_id res chain seq x y z
N MET A 1 -10.67 15.91 -34.68
CA MET A 1 -9.99 16.59 -33.57
C MET A 1 -11.06 16.96 -32.56
N THR A 2 -11.48 16.03 -31.73
CA THR A 2 -12.39 16.24 -30.61
C THR A 2 -11.53 16.58 -29.41
N GLY A 3 -11.57 17.86 -28.97
CA GLY A 3 -10.84 18.31 -27.79
C GLY A 3 -11.24 17.48 -26.59
N ALA A 4 -10.29 16.88 -25.92
CA ALA A 4 -10.45 16.33 -24.60
C ALA A 4 -10.95 17.48 -23.71
N GLY A 5 -12.15 17.38 -23.16
CA GLY A 5 -12.74 18.41 -22.32
C GLY A 5 -11.91 18.54 -21.05
N GLU A 6 -11.46 19.74 -20.75
CA GLU A 6 -10.74 20.03 -19.52
C GLU A 6 -11.63 19.77 -18.31
N TRP A 7 -11.08 19.18 -17.27
CA TRP A 7 -11.74 19.06 -15.98
C TRP A 7 -11.84 20.44 -15.31
N VAL A 8 -12.99 20.70 -14.66
CA VAL A 8 -13.25 21.94 -13.94
C VAL A 8 -13.53 21.61 -12.47
N THR A 9 -12.77 22.23 -11.58
CA THR A 9 -13.06 22.24 -10.16
C THR A 9 -14.17 23.23 -9.87
N VAL A 10 -15.21 22.79 -9.17
CA VAL A 10 -16.32 23.63 -8.67
C VAL A 10 -16.29 23.59 -7.15
N ARG A 11 -16.04 24.75 -6.54
CA ARG A 11 -16.07 24.94 -5.08
C ARG A 11 -17.31 25.74 -4.72
N VAL A 12 -18.14 25.21 -3.84
CA VAL A 12 -19.40 25.80 -3.39
C VAL A 12 -19.33 26.17 -1.92
N PHE A 13 -19.53 27.43 -1.61
CA PHE A 13 -19.71 27.94 -0.25
C PHE A 13 -21.21 28.01 0.03
N PRO A 14 -21.74 27.19 0.96
CA PRO A 14 -23.16 26.88 1.01
C PRO A 14 -24.05 27.98 1.62
N GLY A 15 -23.48 29.00 2.26
CA GLY A 15 -24.25 29.95 3.07
C GLY A 15 -25.13 29.23 4.10
N SER A 16 -26.43 29.52 4.09
CA SER A 16 -27.44 28.87 4.95
C SER A 16 -27.98 27.54 4.39
N HIS A 17 -27.50 27.08 3.20
CA HIS A 17 -28.08 25.95 2.45
C HIS A 17 -27.23 24.67 2.48
N ARG A 18 -26.42 24.46 3.53
CA ARG A 18 -25.41 23.38 3.59
C ARG A 18 -25.98 22.00 3.23
N ASP A 19 -27.12 21.62 3.79
CA ASP A 19 -27.71 20.29 3.57
C ASP A 19 -28.30 20.11 2.15
N ALA A 20 -28.57 21.21 1.45
CA ALA A 20 -29.12 21.17 0.10
C ALA A 20 -28.06 21.11 -0.99
N ILE A 21 -26.80 21.46 -0.68
CA ILE A 21 -25.71 21.49 -1.68
C ILE A 21 -25.39 20.11 -2.24
N PRO A 22 -25.08 19.07 -1.44
CA PRO A 22 -24.71 17.77 -2.01
C PRO A 22 -25.75 17.17 -2.94
N PRO A 23 -27.07 17.15 -2.58
CA PRO A 23 -28.10 16.68 -3.51
C PRO A 23 -28.17 17.48 -4.81
N ALA A 24 -28.00 18.79 -4.75
CA ALA A 24 -28.02 19.64 -5.94
C ALA A 24 -26.82 19.39 -6.86
N LEU A 25 -25.62 19.18 -6.27
CA LEU A 25 -24.41 18.83 -7.01
C LEU A 25 -24.57 17.50 -7.76
N PHE A 26 -25.06 16.46 -7.08
CA PHE A 26 -25.29 15.15 -7.71
C PHE A 26 -26.37 15.21 -8.79
N ALA A 27 -27.46 15.95 -8.56
CA ALA A 27 -28.52 16.12 -9.55
C ALA A 27 -28.04 16.87 -10.82
N ALA A 28 -27.01 17.73 -10.67
CA ALA A 28 -26.40 18.47 -11.77
C ALA A 28 -25.24 17.72 -12.45
N GLY A 29 -24.99 16.45 -12.07
CA GLY A 29 -24.02 15.58 -12.75
C GLY A 29 -22.67 15.44 -12.06
N ALA A 30 -22.50 15.92 -10.82
CA ALA A 30 -21.32 15.64 -10.03
C ALA A 30 -21.25 14.13 -9.70
N GLN A 31 -20.09 13.50 -9.91
CA GLN A 31 -19.89 12.08 -9.60
C GLN A 31 -19.39 11.85 -8.17
N SER A 32 -18.75 12.85 -7.59
CA SER A 32 -18.27 12.84 -6.22
C SER A 32 -18.31 14.24 -5.62
N VAL A 33 -18.49 14.34 -4.31
CA VAL A 33 -18.51 15.61 -3.58
C VAL A 33 -17.63 15.45 -2.35
N GLN A 34 -16.62 16.30 -2.21
CA GLN A 34 -15.80 16.41 -1.02
C GLN A 34 -16.37 17.50 -0.13
N GLU A 35 -16.73 17.15 1.10
CA GLU A 35 -17.15 18.10 2.10
C GLU A 35 -15.94 18.63 2.87
N LEU A 36 -15.81 19.97 2.92
CA LEU A 36 -14.84 20.69 3.72
C LEU A 36 -15.55 21.47 4.84
N ALA A 37 -14.79 22.03 5.77
CA ALA A 37 -15.36 22.74 6.91
C ALA A 37 -16.28 23.90 6.51
N ASP A 38 -15.95 24.60 5.43
CA ASP A 38 -16.63 25.82 4.96
C ASP A 38 -17.22 25.72 3.56
N SER A 39 -16.96 24.62 2.83
CA SER A 39 -17.31 24.49 1.42
C SER A 39 -17.52 23.05 0.99
N PHE A 40 -18.02 22.86 -0.22
CA PHE A 40 -18.05 21.59 -0.94
C PHE A 40 -17.23 21.72 -2.22
N VAL A 41 -16.51 20.67 -2.59
CA VAL A 41 -15.70 20.63 -3.81
C VAL A 41 -16.11 19.43 -4.65
N THR A 42 -16.30 19.66 -5.93
CA THR A 42 -16.48 18.61 -6.93
C THR A 42 -15.66 18.90 -8.18
N HIS A 43 -15.42 17.87 -8.97
CA HIS A 43 -14.76 17.98 -10.26
C HIS A 43 -15.71 17.46 -11.33
N VAL A 44 -15.87 18.24 -12.41
CA VAL A 44 -16.75 17.90 -13.53
C VAL A 44 -16.01 18.01 -14.85
N HIS A 45 -16.44 17.23 -15.82
CA HIS A 45 -15.78 17.20 -17.11
C HIS A 45 -16.44 18.18 -18.09
N GLY A 46 -15.69 19.22 -18.47
CA GLY A 46 -16.11 20.24 -19.43
C GLY A 46 -16.86 21.42 -18.82
N GLN A 47 -16.62 22.58 -19.40
CA GLN A 47 -17.19 23.86 -18.93
C GLN A 47 -18.73 23.90 -18.97
N SER A 48 -19.37 23.13 -19.90
CA SER A 48 -20.83 23.04 -19.97
C SER A 48 -21.43 22.46 -18.71
N VAL A 49 -20.89 21.34 -18.25
CA VAL A 49 -21.35 20.67 -17.01
C VAL A 49 -21.04 21.53 -15.79
N ALA A 50 -19.88 22.19 -15.76
CA ALA A 50 -19.55 23.13 -14.69
C ALA A 50 -20.61 24.27 -14.61
N ASN A 51 -21.02 24.82 -15.72
CA ASN A 51 -22.04 25.86 -15.76
C ASN A 51 -23.41 25.34 -15.28
N GLU A 52 -23.79 24.11 -15.61
CA GLU A 52 -25.04 23.48 -15.13
C GLU A 52 -24.99 23.30 -13.60
N VAL A 53 -23.85 22.84 -13.06
CA VAL A 53 -23.64 22.73 -11.63
C VAL A 53 -23.73 24.10 -10.93
N VAL A 54 -23.05 25.10 -11.46
CA VAL A 54 -23.12 26.48 -10.95
C VAL A 54 -24.56 26.98 -10.92
N CYS A 55 -25.33 26.82 -12.02
CA CYS A 55 -26.73 27.21 -12.07
C CYS A 55 -27.56 26.50 -11.01
N ALA A 56 -27.41 25.18 -10.87
CA ALA A 56 -28.19 24.39 -9.94
C ALA A 56 -27.96 24.81 -8.47
N VAL A 57 -26.71 25.05 -8.08
CA VAL A 57 -26.43 25.39 -6.67
C VAL A 57 -26.72 26.86 -6.37
N THR A 58 -26.51 27.80 -7.30
CA THR A 58 -26.84 29.20 -7.10
C THR A 58 -28.34 29.46 -7.02
N ALA A 59 -29.17 28.59 -7.65
CA ALA A 59 -30.62 28.64 -7.55
C ALA A 59 -31.15 28.34 -6.12
N LEU A 60 -30.34 27.76 -5.23
CA LEU A 60 -30.74 27.47 -3.85
C LEU A 60 -30.85 28.72 -2.98
N GLY A 61 -30.08 29.77 -3.27
CA GLY A 61 -30.17 31.00 -2.52
C GLY A 61 -29.08 32.03 -2.88
N PRO A 62 -29.33 33.31 -2.56
CA PRO A 62 -28.42 34.41 -2.91
C PRO A 62 -27.11 34.44 -2.09
N ASP A 63 -27.05 33.69 -1.01
CA ASP A 63 -25.89 33.57 -0.13
C ASP A 63 -24.98 32.37 -0.51
N VAL A 64 -25.40 31.58 -1.52
CA VAL A 64 -24.53 30.54 -2.10
C VAL A 64 -23.51 31.18 -3.04
N ARG A 65 -22.22 30.96 -2.73
CA ARG A 65 -21.11 31.44 -3.57
C ARG A 65 -20.44 30.26 -4.24
N VAL A 66 -20.10 30.42 -5.51
CA VAL A 66 -19.42 29.37 -6.30
C VAL A 66 -18.16 29.95 -6.92
N GLU A 67 -17.09 29.19 -6.84
CA GLU A 67 -15.84 29.45 -7.53
C GLU A 67 -15.56 28.28 -8.47
N THR A 68 -15.15 28.60 -9.69
CA THR A 68 -14.77 27.58 -10.68
C THR A 68 -13.37 27.90 -11.17
N GLU A 69 -12.55 26.86 -11.27
CA GLU A 69 -11.22 26.95 -11.86
C GLU A 69 -10.97 25.75 -12.76
N PRO A 70 -10.29 25.93 -13.89
CA PRO A 70 -9.82 24.80 -14.66
C PRO A 70 -8.97 23.91 -13.74
N LEU A 71 -9.28 22.61 -13.71
CA LEU A 71 -8.34 21.70 -13.10
C LEU A 71 -7.12 21.65 -14.02
N PRO A 72 -5.94 22.05 -13.58
CA PRO A 72 -4.75 21.96 -14.40
C PRO A 72 -4.67 20.52 -14.92
N ASP A 73 -4.24 20.35 -16.16
CA ASP A 73 -3.87 19.03 -16.72
C ASP A 73 -2.58 18.60 -16.01
N VAL A 74 -2.75 18.32 -14.72
CA VAL A 74 -1.70 17.83 -13.86
C VAL A 74 -1.66 16.35 -14.10
N ASP A 75 -0.62 15.89 -14.70
CA ASP A 75 -0.31 14.47 -14.73
C ASP A 75 -0.11 13.98 -13.27
N TRP A 76 -1.23 13.59 -12.66
CA TRP A 76 -1.23 13.04 -11.31
C TRP A 76 -0.29 11.84 -11.19
N SER A 77 -0.04 11.16 -12.33
CA SER A 77 0.92 10.06 -12.39
C SER A 77 2.36 10.55 -12.16
N GLU A 78 2.66 11.82 -12.43
CA GLU A 78 3.98 12.40 -12.19
C GLU A 78 4.09 13.05 -10.81
N GLN A 79 3.01 13.65 -10.28
CA GLN A 79 3.09 14.35 -8.98
C GLN A 79 3.42 13.44 -7.82
N TRP A 80 2.82 12.24 -7.74
CA TRP A 80 3.15 11.31 -6.66
C TRP A 80 4.59 10.79 -6.75
N LYS A 81 5.19 10.75 -7.95
CA LYS A 81 6.61 10.38 -8.11
C LYS A 81 7.53 11.34 -7.36
N HIS A 82 7.18 12.63 -7.31
CA HIS A 82 7.97 13.63 -6.56
C HIS A 82 7.85 13.47 -5.04
N ALA A 83 6.80 12.81 -4.55
CA ALA A 83 6.63 12.54 -3.12
C ALA A 83 7.43 11.32 -2.63
N LEU A 84 7.82 10.42 -3.55
CA LEU A 84 8.61 9.24 -3.20
C LEU A 84 10.09 9.57 -3.12
N GLY A 85 10.69 9.18 -2.00
CA GLY A 85 12.11 9.36 -1.72
C GLY A 85 12.88 8.06 -1.63
N ILE A 86 14.19 8.19 -1.41
CA ILE A 86 15.06 7.05 -1.11
C ILE A 86 14.95 6.71 0.37
N GLN A 87 14.57 5.49 0.69
CA GLN A 87 14.48 4.97 2.06
C GLN A 87 15.74 4.17 2.39
N ARG A 88 16.54 4.64 3.34
CA ARG A 88 17.74 3.95 3.81
C ARG A 88 17.42 3.18 5.09
N LEU A 89 17.44 1.86 5.01
CA LEU A 89 16.97 0.96 6.06
C LEU A 89 18.09 -0.06 6.42
N GLY A 90 19.04 0.36 7.22
CA GLY A 90 20.16 -0.49 7.61
C GLY A 90 21.03 -0.92 6.42
N ALA A 91 21.06 -2.23 6.13
CA ALA A 91 21.84 -2.79 5.03
C ALA A 91 21.19 -2.60 3.66
N LEU A 92 19.90 -2.28 3.62
CA LEU A 92 19.14 -2.08 2.38
C LEU A 92 18.76 -0.62 2.17
N THR A 93 18.58 -0.30 0.89
CA THR A 93 17.96 0.94 0.43
C THR A 93 16.75 0.58 -0.42
N ILE A 94 15.63 1.26 -0.26
CA ILE A 94 14.49 1.16 -1.18
C ILE A 94 14.42 2.46 -1.96
N ALA A 95 14.27 2.38 -3.27
CA ALA A 95 14.20 3.54 -4.13
C ALA A 95 13.30 3.29 -5.35
N PRO A 96 12.59 4.32 -5.84
CA PRO A 96 11.93 4.24 -7.13
C PRO A 96 12.96 4.22 -8.27
N PRO A 97 12.61 3.72 -9.46
CA PRO A 97 13.54 3.56 -10.60
C PRO A 97 14.30 4.84 -10.98
N TRP A 98 13.62 5.99 -10.93
CA TRP A 98 14.21 7.29 -11.32
C TRP A 98 15.21 7.87 -10.30
N LEU A 99 15.32 7.27 -9.10
CA LEU A 99 16.28 7.65 -8.07
C LEU A 99 17.35 6.57 -7.81
N ALA A 100 17.27 5.43 -8.50
CA ALA A 100 18.10 4.26 -8.21
C ALA A 100 19.46 4.27 -8.95
N GLY A 101 19.66 5.12 -9.97
CA GLY A 101 20.76 5.02 -10.92
C GLY A 101 22.18 5.00 -10.32
N ASP A 102 22.40 5.75 -9.23
CA ASP A 102 23.72 5.85 -8.58
C ASP A 102 23.84 4.99 -7.32
N LEU A 103 22.82 4.16 -7.02
CA LEU A 103 22.79 3.32 -5.80
C LEU A 103 23.39 1.94 -6.08
N ASP A 104 23.95 1.30 -5.05
CA ASP A 104 24.48 -0.06 -5.13
C ASP A 104 23.35 -1.06 -5.46
N PRO A 105 23.34 -1.71 -6.63
CA PRO A 105 22.27 -2.62 -7.03
C PRO A 105 22.14 -3.85 -6.10
N ALA A 106 23.23 -4.27 -5.47
CA ALA A 106 23.21 -5.43 -4.57
C ALA A 106 22.45 -5.14 -3.28
N ARG A 107 22.35 -3.86 -2.88
CA ARG A 107 21.72 -3.40 -1.64
C ARG A 107 20.49 -2.52 -1.87
N THR A 108 20.13 -2.27 -3.12
CA THR A 108 18.98 -1.43 -3.44
C THR A 108 17.83 -2.27 -3.94
N VAL A 109 16.68 -2.15 -3.28
CA VAL A 109 15.40 -2.67 -3.72
C VAL A 109 14.75 -1.58 -4.58
N VAL A 110 14.67 -1.80 -5.88
CA VAL A 110 14.11 -0.84 -6.83
C VAL A 110 12.64 -1.18 -7.05
N ILE A 111 11.73 -0.32 -6.62
CA ILE A 111 10.28 -0.52 -6.73
C ILE A 111 9.66 0.55 -7.60
N ASP A 112 9.07 0.10 -8.71
CA ASP A 112 8.09 0.90 -9.43
C ASP A 112 6.73 0.70 -8.76
N PRO A 113 6.16 1.74 -8.18
CA PRO A 113 4.95 1.59 -7.36
C PRO A 113 3.75 1.03 -8.14
N GLY A 114 3.62 1.39 -9.43
CA GLY A 114 2.47 0.97 -10.23
C GLY A 114 1.14 1.31 -9.56
N MET A 115 0.18 0.39 -9.66
CA MET A 115 -1.11 0.45 -8.95
C MET A 115 -1.12 -0.40 -7.67
N ALA A 116 -0.07 -1.21 -7.43
CA ALA A 116 0.02 -2.11 -6.28
C ALA A 116 0.45 -1.37 -5.01
N PHE A 117 0.00 -1.86 -3.84
CA PHE A 117 0.51 -1.40 -2.55
C PHE A 117 1.97 -1.81 -2.34
N GLY A 118 2.72 -1.01 -1.56
CA GLY A 118 4.09 -1.38 -1.18
C GLY A 118 5.16 -0.60 -1.92
N THR A 119 5.07 0.74 -1.97
CA THR A 119 6.10 1.62 -2.56
C THR A 119 7.43 1.60 -1.82
N GLY A 120 7.48 1.00 -0.63
CA GLY A 120 8.63 1.06 0.27
C GLY A 120 8.66 2.30 1.17
N ASP A 121 7.83 3.30 0.91
CA ASP A 121 7.77 4.55 1.68
C ASP A 121 6.86 4.46 2.92
N HIS A 122 5.97 3.49 2.98
CA HIS A 122 5.05 3.34 4.10
C HIS A 122 5.76 2.80 5.36
N ALA A 123 5.39 3.31 6.54
CA ALA A 123 5.99 2.94 7.84
C ALA A 123 5.95 1.42 8.08
N THR A 124 4.87 0.74 7.71
CA THR A 124 4.73 -0.72 7.84
C THR A 124 5.78 -1.48 7.03
N THR A 125 6.03 -1.08 5.78
CA THR A 125 7.06 -1.69 4.94
C THR A 125 8.45 -1.49 5.54
N ARG A 126 8.75 -0.27 6.01
CA ARG A 126 10.02 0.04 6.67
C ARG A 126 10.21 -0.78 7.94
N GLY A 127 9.16 -0.94 8.75
CA GLY A 127 9.17 -1.78 9.96
C GLY A 127 9.53 -3.23 9.64
N VAL A 128 8.85 -3.84 8.65
CA VAL A 128 9.16 -5.22 8.23
C VAL A 128 10.60 -5.34 7.75
N VAL A 129 11.10 -4.42 6.92
CA VAL A 129 12.48 -4.49 6.41
C VAL A 129 13.51 -4.38 7.55
N ARG A 130 13.25 -3.56 8.58
CA ARG A 130 14.14 -3.50 9.77
C ARG A 130 14.14 -4.80 10.56
N LEU A 131 12.96 -5.43 10.74
CA LEU A 131 12.84 -6.72 11.44
C LEU A 131 13.41 -7.86 10.60
N LEU A 132 13.19 -7.89 9.29
CA LEU A 132 13.67 -8.92 8.38
C LEU A 132 15.20 -9.04 8.41
N GLN A 133 15.92 -7.92 8.49
CA GLN A 133 17.38 -7.90 8.59
C GLN A 133 17.94 -8.57 9.85
N LYS A 134 17.10 -8.72 10.89
CA LYS A 134 17.53 -9.33 12.16
C LYS A 134 17.35 -10.85 12.18
N VAL A 135 16.50 -11.40 11.31
CA VAL A 135 16.15 -12.83 11.34
C VAL A 135 16.60 -13.60 10.11
N ILE A 136 16.67 -12.95 8.93
CA ILE A 136 16.98 -13.65 7.69
C ILE A 136 18.42 -14.16 7.66
N GLN A 137 18.59 -15.36 7.17
CA GLN A 137 19.89 -16.01 7.00
C GLN A 137 20.12 -16.39 5.53
N GLN A 138 21.38 -16.62 5.18
CA GLN A 138 21.76 -17.04 3.84
C GLN A 138 21.14 -18.40 3.51
N GLY A 139 20.37 -18.44 2.42
CA GLY A 139 19.76 -19.66 1.92
C GLY A 139 18.33 -19.92 2.43
N ASP A 140 17.79 -19.09 3.33
CA ASP A 140 16.44 -19.24 3.87
C ASP A 140 15.36 -19.36 2.78
N VAL A 141 14.33 -20.13 3.10
CA VAL A 141 13.08 -20.21 2.38
C VAL A 141 12.11 -19.20 2.99
N VAL A 142 11.63 -18.27 2.17
CA VAL A 142 10.77 -17.17 2.61
C VAL A 142 9.41 -17.23 1.91
N ALA A 143 8.34 -16.89 2.62
CA ALA A 143 7.04 -16.61 2.04
C ALA A 143 6.61 -15.18 2.40
N ASP A 144 6.27 -14.38 1.39
CA ASP A 144 5.72 -13.03 1.53
C ASP A 144 4.23 -13.07 1.20
N LEU A 145 3.38 -12.86 2.22
CA LEU A 145 1.94 -13.00 2.14
C LEU A 145 1.27 -11.64 1.96
N GLY A 146 0.49 -11.49 0.88
CA GLY A 146 0.01 -10.20 0.41
C GLY A 146 1.18 -9.37 -0.13
N ALA A 147 1.87 -9.93 -1.11
CA ALA A 147 3.15 -9.39 -1.59
C ALA A 147 3.04 -8.01 -2.24
N GLY A 148 1.86 -7.63 -2.76
CA GLY A 148 1.64 -6.36 -3.44
C GLY A 148 2.66 -6.12 -4.54
N SER A 149 3.49 -5.09 -4.40
CA SER A 149 4.60 -4.77 -5.33
C SER A 149 5.79 -5.75 -5.28
N ALA A 150 5.76 -6.76 -4.41
CA ALA A 150 6.83 -7.68 -4.06
C ALA A 150 8.05 -7.03 -3.33
N VAL A 151 7.88 -5.85 -2.75
CA VAL A 151 8.98 -5.12 -2.09
C VAL A 151 9.65 -5.93 -0.99
N LEU A 152 8.88 -6.66 -0.16
CA LEU A 152 9.41 -7.46 0.95
C LEU A 152 10.06 -8.75 0.44
N ALA A 153 9.45 -9.40 -0.55
CA ALA A 153 10.03 -10.56 -1.22
C ALA A 153 11.39 -10.25 -1.86
N ILE A 154 11.50 -9.11 -2.56
CA ILE A 154 12.74 -8.64 -3.16
C ILE A 154 13.76 -8.29 -2.05
N ALA A 155 13.32 -7.63 -0.98
CA ALA A 155 14.18 -7.32 0.17
C ALA A 155 14.76 -8.60 0.80
N ALA A 156 13.93 -9.63 0.99
CA ALA A 156 14.36 -10.93 1.49
C ALA A 156 15.43 -11.57 0.59
N ALA A 157 15.21 -11.58 -0.73
CA ALA A 157 16.19 -12.11 -1.68
C ALA A 157 17.51 -11.35 -1.63
N LYS A 158 17.50 -10.01 -1.54
CA LYS A 158 18.73 -9.20 -1.43
C LYS A 158 19.42 -9.34 -0.09
N LEU A 159 18.72 -9.74 0.97
CA LEU A 159 19.30 -10.06 2.28
C LEU A 159 19.90 -11.47 2.33
N GLY A 160 19.66 -12.32 1.33
CA GLY A 160 20.29 -13.62 1.25
C GLY A 160 19.34 -14.81 1.21
N ALA A 161 18.02 -14.60 1.15
CA ALA A 161 17.08 -15.69 0.96
C ALA A 161 17.44 -16.50 -0.30
N GLY A 162 17.40 -17.83 -0.16
CA GLY A 162 17.65 -18.75 -1.27
C GLY A 162 16.44 -18.95 -2.17
N ARG A 163 15.24 -18.89 -1.58
CA ARG A 163 13.97 -19.01 -2.31
C ARG A 163 12.89 -18.19 -1.61
N VAL A 164 12.13 -17.43 -2.39
CA VAL A 164 11.04 -16.60 -1.90
C VAL A 164 9.77 -16.85 -2.71
N ALA A 165 8.68 -17.19 -2.04
CA ALA A 165 7.34 -17.23 -2.62
C ALA A 165 6.62 -15.92 -2.27
N ALA A 166 6.39 -15.06 -3.25
CA ALA A 166 5.61 -13.84 -3.14
C ALA A 166 4.16 -14.15 -3.52
N ILE A 167 3.29 -14.29 -2.52
CA ILE A 167 1.90 -14.72 -2.71
C ILE A 167 0.99 -13.50 -2.66
N GLU A 168 0.21 -13.29 -3.70
CA GLU A 168 -0.71 -12.15 -3.83
C GLU A 168 -2.07 -12.63 -4.37
N ILE A 169 -3.14 -12.16 -3.75
CA ILE A 169 -4.51 -12.54 -4.13
C ILE A 169 -5.09 -11.61 -5.20
N ASP A 170 -4.59 -10.38 -5.29
CA ASP A 170 -5.05 -9.39 -6.24
C ASP A 170 -4.37 -9.60 -7.61
N PRO A 171 -5.12 -10.04 -8.65
CA PRO A 171 -4.55 -10.24 -9.98
C PRO A 171 -3.98 -8.97 -10.61
N ASP A 172 -4.49 -7.79 -10.22
CA ASP A 172 -4.01 -6.50 -10.75
C ASP A 172 -2.61 -6.15 -10.22
N ALA A 173 -2.20 -6.70 -9.07
CA ALA A 173 -0.86 -6.50 -8.51
C ALA A 173 0.20 -7.43 -9.11
N ILE A 174 -0.18 -8.59 -9.65
CA ILE A 174 0.76 -9.64 -10.13
C ILE A 174 1.71 -9.13 -11.21
N GLY A 175 1.18 -8.37 -12.18
CA GLY A 175 2.00 -7.79 -13.26
C GLY A 175 3.09 -6.88 -12.71
N ASN A 176 2.73 -5.95 -11.84
CA ASN A 176 3.66 -5.02 -11.21
C ASN A 176 4.70 -5.73 -10.32
N ALA A 177 4.27 -6.70 -9.50
CA ALA A 177 5.17 -7.53 -8.69
C ALA A 177 6.22 -8.24 -9.56
N THR A 178 5.79 -8.87 -10.65
CA THR A 178 6.66 -9.61 -11.57
C THR A 178 7.68 -8.67 -12.24
N GLU A 179 7.25 -7.49 -12.69
CA GLU A 179 8.15 -6.49 -13.27
C GLU A 179 9.17 -5.97 -12.24
N ASN A 180 8.75 -5.75 -10.99
CA ASN A 180 9.66 -5.34 -9.92
C ASN A 180 10.69 -6.43 -9.59
N VAL A 181 10.29 -7.70 -9.55
CA VAL A 181 11.20 -8.84 -9.37
C VAL A 181 12.26 -8.85 -10.47
N ALA A 182 11.86 -8.74 -11.74
CA ALA A 182 12.76 -8.69 -12.89
C ALA A 182 13.69 -7.48 -12.82
N ARG A 183 13.18 -6.29 -12.49
CA ARG A 183 13.96 -5.05 -12.35
C ARG A 183 15.09 -5.17 -11.33
N ASN A 184 14.90 -6.01 -10.32
CA ASN A 184 15.89 -6.25 -9.28
C ASN A 184 16.85 -7.41 -9.55
N ASN A 185 16.68 -8.12 -10.68
CA ASN A 185 17.47 -9.31 -11.08
C ASN A 185 17.46 -10.39 -9.99
N VAL A 186 16.26 -10.75 -9.49
CA VAL A 186 16.07 -11.78 -8.45
C VAL A 186 15.05 -12.86 -8.87
N GLU A 187 14.74 -12.98 -10.14
CA GLU A 187 13.78 -13.96 -10.71
C GLU A 187 14.21 -15.41 -10.50
N ASP A 188 15.49 -15.62 -10.30
CA ASP A 188 16.08 -16.93 -9.97
C ASP A 188 15.72 -17.38 -8.54
N ARG A 189 15.33 -16.46 -7.67
CA ARG A 189 15.01 -16.70 -6.25
C ARG A 189 13.59 -16.34 -5.86
N VAL A 190 12.97 -15.35 -6.48
CA VAL A 190 11.63 -14.87 -6.16
C VAL A 190 10.62 -15.35 -7.21
N THR A 191 9.61 -16.08 -6.74
CA THR A 191 8.47 -16.49 -7.57
C THR A 191 7.21 -15.77 -7.11
N VAL A 192 6.59 -15.00 -7.99
CA VAL A 192 5.29 -14.37 -7.74
C VAL A 192 4.20 -15.40 -8.03
N ILE A 193 3.27 -15.58 -7.09
CA ILE A 193 2.22 -16.59 -7.16
C ILE A 193 0.88 -15.90 -6.88
N GLU A 194 -0.03 -15.95 -7.87
CA GLU A 194 -1.40 -15.49 -7.68
C GLU A 194 -2.20 -16.52 -6.87
N GLY A 195 -2.83 -16.09 -5.79
CA GLY A 195 -3.77 -16.91 -5.03
C GLY A 195 -3.90 -16.58 -3.56
N ASP A 196 -4.74 -17.35 -2.88
CA ASP A 196 -5.01 -17.23 -1.46
C ASP A 196 -3.83 -17.76 -0.63
N ALA A 197 -3.28 -16.92 0.23
CA ALA A 197 -2.17 -17.27 1.11
C ALA A 197 -2.49 -18.44 2.03
N ALA A 198 -3.73 -18.55 2.56
CA ALA A 198 -4.13 -19.66 3.43
C ALA A 198 -4.04 -21.02 2.72
N ALA A 199 -4.34 -21.04 1.42
CA ALA A 199 -4.29 -22.26 0.60
C ALA A 199 -2.85 -22.57 0.11
N LEU A 200 -2.04 -21.54 -0.17
CA LEU A 200 -0.74 -21.70 -0.82
C LEU A 200 0.43 -21.87 0.16
N VAL A 201 0.37 -21.23 1.35
CA VAL A 201 1.44 -21.35 2.37
C VAL A 201 1.80 -22.79 2.71
N PRO A 202 0.86 -23.73 2.90
CA PRO A 202 1.22 -25.14 3.16
C PRO A 202 1.99 -25.81 2.03
N LEU A 203 1.87 -25.33 0.78
CA LEU A 203 2.55 -25.90 -0.38
C LEU A 203 4.01 -25.43 -0.50
N VAL A 204 4.37 -24.35 0.18
CA VAL A 204 5.74 -23.79 0.21
C VAL A 204 6.54 -24.34 1.38
N ALA A 205 5.87 -24.88 2.39
CA ALA A 205 6.49 -25.42 3.62
C ALA A 205 7.58 -26.48 3.34
N PRO A 206 8.61 -26.60 4.18
CA PRO A 206 8.86 -25.78 5.37
C PRO A 206 9.44 -24.40 5.04
N ILE A 207 9.07 -23.38 5.82
CA ILE A 207 9.43 -21.97 5.60
C ILE A 207 10.24 -21.47 6.79
N ASP A 208 11.38 -20.81 6.54
CA ASP A 208 12.23 -20.25 7.60
C ASP A 208 11.72 -18.89 8.05
N VAL A 209 11.27 -18.04 7.12
CA VAL A 209 10.73 -16.72 7.44
C VAL A 209 9.45 -16.43 6.65
N ILE A 210 8.40 -16.03 7.34
CA ILE A 210 7.16 -15.53 6.74
C ILE A 210 7.08 -14.02 6.97
N THR A 211 6.80 -13.25 5.94
CA THR A 211 6.42 -11.84 6.04
C THR A 211 4.94 -11.68 5.68
N ALA A 212 4.21 -10.86 6.45
CA ALA A 212 2.82 -10.51 6.17
C ALA A 212 2.55 -9.07 6.60
N ASN A 213 2.47 -8.18 5.62
CA ASN A 213 2.17 -6.76 5.83
C ASN A 213 0.77 -6.47 5.31
N ILE A 214 -0.23 -6.93 6.06
CA ILE A 214 -1.66 -6.89 5.73
C ILE A 214 -2.48 -6.52 6.96
N ILE A 215 -3.77 -6.21 6.77
CA ILE A 215 -4.65 -5.79 7.88
C ILE A 215 -4.77 -6.87 8.97
N SER A 216 -4.94 -6.44 10.20
CA SER A 216 -4.95 -7.30 11.41
C SER A 216 -5.96 -8.44 11.35
N SER A 217 -7.17 -8.20 10.79
CA SER A 217 -8.22 -9.23 10.67
C SER A 217 -7.77 -10.42 9.81
N VAL A 218 -7.10 -10.15 8.69
CA VAL A 218 -6.59 -11.21 7.79
C VAL A 218 -5.38 -11.91 8.43
N LEU A 219 -4.52 -11.16 9.13
CA LEU A 219 -3.41 -11.78 9.88
C LEU A 219 -3.90 -12.82 10.87
N LEU A 220 -4.97 -12.51 11.64
CA LEU A 220 -5.55 -13.44 12.61
C LEU A 220 -6.04 -14.74 11.96
N GLU A 221 -6.62 -14.66 10.78
CA GLU A 221 -7.07 -15.83 10.02
C GLU A 221 -5.91 -16.68 9.50
N LEU A 222 -4.77 -16.06 9.17
CA LEU A 222 -3.59 -16.74 8.64
C LEU A 222 -2.66 -17.35 9.71
N LEU A 223 -2.74 -16.91 10.97
CA LEU A 223 -1.87 -17.40 12.06
C LEU A 223 -1.76 -18.94 12.14
N PRO A 224 -2.87 -19.72 12.06
CA PRO A 224 -2.76 -21.18 12.10
C PRO A 224 -1.99 -21.78 10.91
N ALA A 225 -2.21 -21.25 9.69
CA ALA A 225 -1.51 -21.72 8.50
C ALA A 225 -0.02 -21.36 8.54
N MET A 226 0.32 -20.15 8.99
CA MET A 226 1.70 -19.72 9.20
C MET A 226 2.41 -20.63 10.22
N HIS A 227 1.76 -20.90 11.35
CA HIS A 227 2.32 -21.75 12.41
C HIS A 227 2.64 -23.16 11.89
N ALA A 228 1.72 -23.75 11.13
CA ALA A 228 1.88 -25.09 10.59
C ALA A 228 2.97 -25.19 9.49
N ALA A 229 3.23 -24.08 8.79
CA ALA A 229 4.17 -24.05 7.67
C ALA A 229 5.61 -23.66 8.07
N LEU A 230 5.81 -23.06 9.23
CA LEU A 230 7.14 -22.68 9.69
C LEU A 230 8.04 -23.89 9.98
N ALA A 231 9.27 -23.78 9.54
CA ALA A 231 10.35 -24.69 9.93
C ALA A 231 10.65 -24.58 11.44
N PRO A 232 11.22 -25.61 12.07
CA PRO A 232 11.70 -25.50 13.43
C PRO A 232 12.70 -24.33 13.60
N GLY A 233 12.38 -23.39 14.48
CA GLY A 233 13.18 -22.17 14.67
C GLY A 233 12.85 -21.03 13.70
N GLY A 234 11.86 -21.21 12.82
CA GLY A 234 11.42 -20.17 11.89
C GLY A 234 10.68 -19.02 12.57
N HIS A 235 10.50 -17.94 11.83
CA HIS A 235 9.92 -16.67 12.31
C HIS A 235 8.82 -16.19 11.37
N ALA A 236 7.81 -15.52 11.94
CA ALA A 236 6.87 -14.73 11.17
C ALA A 236 6.98 -13.26 11.54
N ILE A 237 6.97 -12.37 10.56
CA ILE A 237 6.97 -10.91 10.73
C ILE A 237 5.62 -10.39 10.31
N LEU A 238 4.89 -9.85 11.27
CA LEU A 238 3.55 -9.30 11.09
C LEU A 238 3.61 -7.78 11.05
N SER A 239 2.89 -7.16 10.14
CA SER A 239 2.76 -5.71 9.99
C SER A 239 1.44 -5.33 9.32
N GLY A 240 1.22 -4.02 9.10
CA GLY A 240 -0.09 -3.52 8.66
C GLY A 240 -1.06 -3.36 9.82
N ILE A 241 -0.55 -3.31 11.05
CA ILE A 241 -1.30 -3.28 12.31
C ILE A 241 -1.21 -1.88 12.91
N LEU A 242 -2.35 -1.29 13.24
CA LEU A 242 -2.38 -0.03 13.97
C LEU A 242 -1.85 -0.23 15.41
N SER A 243 -1.14 0.75 15.95
CA SER A 243 -0.66 0.71 17.34
C SER A 243 -1.80 0.54 18.35
N SER A 244 -3.02 1.00 18.03
CA SER A 244 -4.23 0.77 18.82
C SER A 244 -4.70 -0.69 18.83
N GLU A 245 -4.29 -1.51 17.87
CA GLU A 245 -4.63 -2.93 17.74
C GLU A 245 -3.58 -3.85 18.38
N ARG A 246 -2.45 -3.29 18.82
CA ARG A 246 -1.31 -4.04 19.38
C ARG A 246 -1.71 -5.02 20.48
N ASP A 247 -2.48 -4.57 21.48
CA ASP A 247 -2.85 -5.40 22.62
C ASP A 247 -3.79 -6.56 22.21
N MET A 248 -4.67 -6.33 21.25
CA MET A 248 -5.53 -7.36 20.66
C MET A 248 -4.66 -8.41 19.94
N MET A 249 -3.70 -7.99 19.12
CA MET A 249 -2.79 -8.90 18.42
C MET A 249 -1.91 -9.68 19.39
N LEU A 250 -1.35 -9.04 20.43
CA LEU A 250 -0.56 -9.72 21.46
C LEU A 250 -1.40 -10.79 22.20
N SER A 251 -2.65 -10.51 22.48
CA SER A 251 -3.56 -11.48 23.07
C SER A 251 -3.78 -12.69 22.15
N ALA A 252 -4.01 -12.45 20.85
CA ALA A 252 -4.26 -13.50 19.87
C ALA A 252 -3.05 -14.43 19.67
N VAL A 253 -1.82 -13.90 19.71
CA VAL A 253 -0.60 -14.70 19.55
C VAL A 253 -0.11 -15.34 20.85
N SER A 254 -0.69 -15.02 22.01
CA SER A 254 -0.15 -15.40 23.32
C SER A 254 -0.14 -16.91 23.60
N GLY A 255 -0.98 -17.70 22.92
CA GLY A 255 -1.08 -19.16 23.08
C GLY A 255 0.09 -19.92 22.46
N ASP A 256 0.16 -19.87 21.15
CA ASP A 256 1.05 -20.71 20.33
C ASP A 256 2.34 -20.00 19.92
N TRP A 257 2.44 -18.68 20.11
CA TRP A 257 3.54 -17.86 19.67
C TRP A 257 4.21 -17.12 20.83
N ARG A 258 5.46 -16.75 20.63
CA ARG A 258 6.18 -15.77 21.45
C ARG A 258 6.59 -14.58 20.59
N VAL A 259 6.50 -13.39 21.11
CA VAL A 259 7.06 -12.19 20.47
C VAL A 259 8.58 -12.22 20.67
N VAL A 260 9.31 -12.05 19.58
CA VAL A 260 10.79 -12.06 19.55
C VAL A 260 11.32 -10.64 19.50
N ASP A 261 10.68 -9.78 18.69
CA ASP A 261 11.11 -8.39 18.48
C ASP A 261 9.90 -7.55 18.01
N GLU A 262 9.99 -6.25 18.20
CA GLU A 262 8.94 -5.30 17.82
C GLU A 262 9.57 -4.08 17.15
N ASP A 263 8.80 -3.44 16.27
CA ASP A 263 9.11 -2.15 15.64
C ASP A 263 7.86 -1.28 15.64
N SER A 264 8.03 0.00 15.90
CA SER A 264 6.91 0.96 15.90
C SER A 264 7.36 2.24 15.22
N GLU A 265 6.53 2.70 14.28
CA GLU A 265 6.76 3.95 13.57
C GLU A 265 5.42 4.63 13.30
N ASP A 266 5.29 5.90 13.67
CA ASP A 266 4.05 6.67 13.60
C ASP A 266 2.91 5.96 14.38
N THR A 267 1.82 5.65 13.69
CA THR A 267 0.65 4.93 14.23
C THR A 267 0.69 3.43 13.96
N TRP A 268 1.81 2.89 13.46
CA TRP A 268 1.93 1.50 13.03
C TRP A 268 2.83 0.69 13.96
N TRP A 269 2.47 -0.56 14.12
CA TRP A 269 3.21 -1.56 14.89
C TRP A 269 3.49 -2.78 14.03
N SER A 270 4.69 -3.34 14.19
CA SER A 270 5.15 -4.57 13.55
C SER A 270 5.82 -5.46 14.57
N ALA A 271 5.75 -6.76 14.39
CA ALA A 271 6.35 -7.70 15.31
C ALA A 271 6.95 -8.93 14.60
N THR A 272 8.08 -9.39 15.10
CA THR A 272 8.59 -10.74 14.82
C THR A 272 8.06 -11.68 15.88
N ILE A 273 7.42 -12.76 15.46
CA ILE A 273 6.92 -13.82 16.31
C ILE A 273 7.53 -15.17 15.92
N ALA A 274 7.62 -16.08 16.86
CA ALA A 274 8.07 -17.46 16.61
C ALA A 274 7.19 -18.45 17.37
N PRO A 275 7.02 -19.69 16.90
CA PRO A 275 6.35 -20.74 17.65
C PRO A 275 6.97 -20.94 19.06
N ARG A 276 6.14 -21.33 20.02
CA ARG A 276 6.58 -21.65 21.40
C ARG A 276 7.22 -23.00 21.50
#